data_87fb88269927c9b8a559d8dd8518fbd1
#
_entry.id   87fb88269927c9b8a559d8dd8518fbd1
#
_cell.length_a   1.000
_cell.length_b   1.000
_cell.length_c   1.000
_cell.angle_alpha   90.00
_cell.angle_beta   90.00
_cell.angle_gamma   90.00
#
_symmetry.space_group_name_H-M   'P 1'
#
loop_
_entity.id
_entity.type
_entity.pdbx_description
1 polymer ?
#
loop_
_entity_poly.entity_id
_entity_poly.type
_entity_poly.pdbx_seq_one_letter_code
_entity_poly.pdbx_strand_id
1 'polypeptide(L)'
;MKTAAAVLSLAFILGLSACAEDVVPGIVFHPGPVNGVLIERQGKTAAIYGLPASASHKVDMVFLTHARRDVVWAAEELSKAGAETVAPSAEVSLLTNPDTTWDSLRTKRFHDYSQQSTKLPIQQFQKVRGVEDGDVVRWQDFAIRVVASPGYTRGAVTYILEAGDKKIAFTGDLVRDDGKLQDLFSLQDAIPGAKIGGYHGWAGRLGDLVASLKKVGDEKPDLLVPVRGPIVRDPGNTIKRALERIQAAYSNYLSIDALRWYFKDEHIRAKARRVLGPDVEIDWMPMAETMPLPPWAMAISNSRLIIANDGAGFLIDCGGQDILARLRQLRQTKPLASLEHVFVTHYHDDHTELLPTVVQEFGAKIHACGSLIDVLEHPADYRLPCLTRNAVTVTAPHTTGDSWRWKEFKMTIFDFPGQTLHHNALLVQHDNGQAILFLGDSFTPSGIDDYCLQNRNILCRDRGYFNCLDQLERLPANCMLVNQHVEPAFRFSPEQIARMRKTLDTRISLLRGLLPFDDPNFGMDEGWCVFHPYAVEVKPGGSAQIGVRITNHSPRTQTFRVVLNVPAGWVEAEKHTITLSPRAEGIVATALRVPSGTEPGLRVFTADISWEDHDLKRWAECMVDVIP
;
A
#
# COMPACT_ATOMS: atom_id res chain seq x y z
N MET A 1 8.13 -61.01 6.33
CA MET A 1 9.48 -60.47 6.11
C MET A 1 9.56 -59.89 4.69
N LYS A 2 9.45 -58.61 4.58
CA LYS A 2 9.96 -57.77 3.45
C LYS A 2 9.99 -56.34 3.99
N THR A 3 11.16 -55.92 4.37
CA THR A 3 11.55 -54.59 4.81
C THR A 3 11.52 -53.65 3.64
N ALA A 4 10.69 -52.59 3.71
CA ALA A 4 10.73 -51.47 2.80
C ALA A 4 11.63 -50.39 3.41
N ALA A 5 12.75 -50.13 2.78
CA ALA A 5 13.66 -49.05 3.11
C ALA A 5 13.06 -47.72 2.59
N ALA A 6 12.81 -46.83 3.47
CA ALA A 6 12.47 -45.44 3.14
C ALA A 6 13.76 -44.69 2.77
N VAL A 7 13.91 -44.32 1.51
CA VAL A 7 14.95 -43.42 1.04
C VAL A 7 14.50 -41.99 1.35
N LEU A 8 15.09 -41.37 2.36
CA LEU A 8 15.01 -39.94 2.58
C LEU A 8 15.83 -39.21 1.51
N SER A 9 15.17 -38.61 0.54
CA SER A 9 15.81 -37.68 -0.39
C SER A 9 16.02 -36.36 0.33
N LEU A 10 17.21 -36.11 0.83
CA LEU A 10 17.71 -34.81 1.22
C LEU A 10 17.95 -34.01 -0.07
N ALA A 11 16.97 -33.22 -0.50
CA ALA A 11 17.19 -32.19 -1.50
C ALA A 11 17.99 -31.05 -0.86
N PHE A 12 19.29 -31.06 -1.04
CA PHE A 12 20.13 -29.87 -0.87
C PHE A 12 19.71 -28.88 -1.94
N ILE A 13 18.92 -27.88 -1.60
CA ILE A 13 18.72 -26.71 -2.44
C ILE A 13 20.03 -25.89 -2.32
N LEU A 14 20.97 -26.20 -3.19
CA LEU A 14 22.05 -25.29 -3.53
C LEU A 14 21.37 -24.07 -4.17
N GLY A 15 21.32 -22.96 -3.47
CA GLY A 15 21.07 -21.66 -4.08
C GLY A 15 22.06 -21.47 -5.22
N LEU A 16 21.60 -21.65 -6.44
CA LEU A 16 22.34 -21.29 -7.63
C LEU A 16 22.55 -19.78 -7.55
N SER A 17 23.71 -19.35 -7.06
CA SER A 17 24.20 -17.99 -7.30
C SER A 17 24.19 -17.81 -8.81
N ALA A 18 23.24 -17.06 -9.34
CA ALA A 18 23.18 -16.79 -10.76
C ALA A 18 24.52 -16.13 -11.14
N CYS A 19 25.24 -16.73 -12.08
CA CYS A 19 26.54 -16.21 -12.52
C CYS A 19 26.36 -14.88 -13.25
N ALA A 20 27.36 -14.02 -13.16
CA ALA A 20 27.44 -12.83 -14.00
C ALA A 20 27.34 -13.21 -15.49
N GLU A 21 26.64 -12.41 -16.28
CA GLU A 21 26.37 -12.65 -17.70
C GLU A 21 26.87 -11.45 -18.52
N ASP A 22 27.66 -11.72 -19.58
CA ASP A 22 28.04 -10.70 -20.55
C ASP A 22 26.82 -10.30 -21.39
N VAL A 23 26.40 -9.05 -21.31
CA VAL A 23 25.33 -8.47 -22.14
C VAL A 23 25.86 -8.21 -23.54
N VAL A 24 26.99 -7.49 -23.60
CA VAL A 24 27.87 -7.26 -24.76
C VAL A 24 29.28 -7.07 -24.21
N PRO A 25 30.34 -7.13 -25.04
CA PRO A 25 31.72 -6.93 -24.57
C PRO A 25 31.88 -5.63 -23.75
N GLY A 26 32.34 -5.77 -22.50
CA GLY A 26 32.54 -4.67 -21.56
C GLY A 26 31.29 -4.24 -20.80
N ILE A 27 30.18 -4.94 -20.93
CA ILE A 27 28.95 -4.71 -20.13
C ILE A 27 28.53 -6.04 -19.50
N VAL A 28 28.67 -6.15 -18.18
CA VAL A 28 28.42 -7.37 -17.41
C VAL A 28 27.19 -7.19 -16.51
N PHE A 29 26.22 -8.07 -16.66
CA PHE A 29 25.04 -8.15 -15.82
C PHE A 29 25.28 -9.04 -14.60
N HIS A 30 24.99 -8.53 -13.43
CA HIS A 30 25.08 -9.22 -12.15
C HIS A 30 23.66 -9.41 -11.59
N PRO A 31 23.06 -10.58 -11.69
CA PRO A 31 21.73 -10.83 -11.13
C PRO A 31 21.77 -10.81 -9.60
N GLY A 32 20.69 -10.33 -8.99
CA GLY A 32 20.55 -10.23 -7.54
C GLY A 32 19.16 -9.78 -7.11
N PRO A 33 18.96 -9.55 -5.80
CA PRO A 33 17.74 -8.93 -5.27
C PRO A 33 17.42 -7.59 -5.93
N VAL A 34 18.48 -6.84 -6.19
CA VAL A 34 18.58 -5.74 -7.14
C VAL A 34 19.71 -6.13 -8.11
N ASN A 35 19.41 -6.11 -9.39
CA ASN A 35 20.40 -6.36 -10.40
C ASN A 35 21.45 -5.26 -10.43
N GLY A 36 22.68 -5.62 -10.74
CA GLY A 36 23.75 -4.70 -11.02
C GLY A 36 24.23 -4.83 -12.46
N VAL A 37 24.64 -3.75 -13.07
CA VAL A 37 25.33 -3.79 -14.37
C VAL A 37 26.63 -3.04 -14.25
N LEU A 38 27.74 -3.72 -14.54
CA LEU A 38 29.06 -3.13 -14.60
C LEU A 38 29.41 -2.79 -16.06
N ILE A 39 29.84 -1.59 -16.31
CA ILE A 39 30.30 -1.12 -17.61
C ILE A 39 31.79 -0.76 -17.49
N GLU A 40 32.63 -1.47 -18.24
CA GLU A 40 34.07 -1.21 -18.30
C GLU A 40 34.44 -0.61 -19.66
N ARG A 41 35.08 0.57 -19.64
CA ARG A 41 35.46 1.27 -20.87
C ARG A 41 36.67 2.14 -20.64
N GLN A 42 37.71 2.00 -21.50
CA GLN A 42 38.93 2.82 -21.47
C GLN A 42 39.58 2.91 -20.08
N GLY A 43 39.59 1.79 -19.32
CA GLY A 43 40.17 1.72 -17.98
C GLY A 43 39.36 2.41 -16.88
N LYS A 44 38.12 2.78 -17.17
CA LYS A 44 37.13 3.35 -16.26
C LYS A 44 35.95 2.40 -16.08
N THR A 45 35.24 2.55 -14.94
CA THR A 45 34.08 1.74 -14.61
C THR A 45 32.87 2.58 -14.25
N ALA A 46 31.72 2.19 -14.76
CA ALA A 46 30.42 2.70 -14.35
C ALA A 46 29.50 1.55 -13.93
N ALA A 47 28.52 1.84 -13.08
CA ALA A 47 27.49 0.87 -12.70
C ALA A 47 26.10 1.41 -13.00
N ILE A 48 25.17 0.50 -13.35
CA ILE A 48 23.74 0.82 -13.39
C ILE A 48 23.07 0.07 -12.24
N TYR A 49 22.20 0.75 -11.49
CA TYR A 49 21.49 0.35 -10.26
C TYR A 49 22.41 0.18 -9.03
N GLY A 50 23.54 -0.45 -9.17
CA GLY A 50 24.48 -0.77 -8.12
C GLY A 50 25.31 -2.02 -8.49
N LEU A 51 25.98 -2.59 -7.51
CA LEU A 51 26.73 -3.84 -7.68
C LEU A 51 26.55 -4.71 -6.43
N PRO A 52 26.60 -6.06 -6.57
CA PRO A 52 26.65 -6.93 -5.41
C PRO A 52 27.94 -6.71 -4.61
N ALA A 53 27.89 -6.88 -3.29
CA ALA A 53 29.03 -6.69 -2.40
C ALA A 53 30.26 -7.56 -2.78
N SER A 54 30.05 -8.66 -3.49
CA SER A 54 31.11 -9.53 -4.01
C SER A 54 31.87 -8.94 -5.21
N ALA A 55 31.30 -7.93 -5.88
CA ALA A 55 31.93 -7.25 -7.01
C ALA A 55 32.69 -6.01 -6.47
N SER A 56 33.88 -6.23 -5.92
CA SER A 56 34.75 -5.15 -5.42
C SER A 56 35.43 -4.41 -6.57
N HIS A 57 34.70 -3.51 -7.23
CA HIS A 57 35.25 -2.63 -8.25
C HIS A 57 35.24 -1.19 -7.77
N LYS A 58 36.28 -0.45 -8.10
CA LYS A 58 36.25 1.01 -7.97
C LYS A 58 35.39 1.56 -9.09
N VAL A 59 34.22 2.04 -8.76
CA VAL A 59 33.26 2.62 -9.72
C VAL A 59 33.42 4.13 -9.73
N ASP A 60 33.55 4.72 -10.91
CA ASP A 60 33.68 6.16 -11.08
C ASP A 60 32.31 6.85 -11.12
N MET A 61 31.29 6.16 -11.66
CA MET A 61 29.93 6.68 -11.85
C MET A 61 28.88 5.60 -11.64
N VAL A 62 27.78 5.93 -10.97
CA VAL A 62 26.63 5.04 -10.81
C VAL A 62 25.34 5.70 -11.30
N PHE A 63 24.53 4.99 -12.07
CA PHE A 63 23.27 5.45 -12.64
C PHE A 63 22.09 4.84 -11.88
N LEU A 64 21.21 5.68 -11.35
CA LEU A 64 19.99 5.30 -10.67
C LEU A 64 18.79 5.71 -11.52
N THR A 65 17.89 4.78 -11.77
CA THR A 65 16.66 5.07 -12.54
C THR A 65 15.58 5.74 -11.71
N HIS A 66 15.62 5.59 -10.39
CA HIS A 66 14.69 6.18 -9.43
C HIS A 66 15.22 6.01 -7.99
N ALA A 67 14.59 6.67 -7.01
CA ALA A 67 15.09 6.78 -5.63
C ALA A 67 14.34 5.86 -4.63
N ARG A 68 13.83 4.69 -5.04
CA ARG A 68 13.24 3.74 -4.07
C ARG A 68 14.32 3.08 -3.21
N ARG A 69 14.13 3.10 -1.89
CA ARG A 69 15.06 2.54 -0.88
C ARG A 69 15.42 1.08 -1.13
N ASP A 70 14.41 0.27 -1.47
CA ASP A 70 14.55 -1.16 -1.76
C ASP A 70 15.31 -1.46 -3.07
N VAL A 71 15.75 -0.41 -3.78
CA VAL A 71 16.61 -0.45 -4.96
C VAL A 71 17.94 0.24 -4.71
N VAL A 72 17.91 1.50 -4.27
CA VAL A 72 19.13 2.33 -4.23
C VAL A 72 20.16 1.89 -3.19
N TRP A 73 19.77 1.06 -2.23
CA TRP A 73 20.71 0.46 -1.26
C TRP A 73 21.91 -0.22 -1.93
N ALA A 74 21.72 -0.77 -3.13
CA ALA A 74 22.77 -1.46 -3.89
C ALA A 74 23.87 -0.53 -4.40
N ALA A 75 23.61 0.79 -4.42
CA ALA A 75 24.55 1.82 -4.87
C ALA A 75 25.15 2.64 -3.72
N GLU A 76 24.68 2.49 -2.48
CA GLU A 76 25.10 3.32 -1.35
C GLU A 76 26.61 3.27 -1.08
N GLU A 77 27.18 2.06 -1.08
CA GLU A 77 28.62 1.91 -0.84
C GLU A 77 29.47 2.48 -1.99
N LEU A 78 28.96 2.42 -3.22
CA LEU A 78 29.62 3.04 -4.37
C LEU A 78 29.63 4.57 -4.23
N SER A 79 28.52 5.17 -3.82
CA SER A 79 28.43 6.61 -3.54
C SER A 79 29.35 7.03 -2.39
N LYS A 80 29.37 6.28 -1.29
CA LYS A 80 30.29 6.52 -0.15
C LYS A 80 31.77 6.42 -0.58
N ALA A 81 32.07 5.50 -1.48
CA ALA A 81 33.42 5.36 -2.06
C ALA A 81 33.79 6.48 -3.03
N GLY A 82 32.88 7.41 -3.30
CA GLY A 82 33.13 8.64 -4.07
C GLY A 82 32.70 8.58 -5.53
N ALA A 83 31.96 7.54 -5.96
CA ALA A 83 31.35 7.50 -7.29
C ALA A 83 30.40 8.68 -7.49
N GLU A 84 30.42 9.30 -8.68
CA GLU A 84 29.40 10.26 -9.08
C GLU A 84 28.06 9.52 -9.28
N THR A 85 26.99 10.00 -8.66
CA THR A 85 25.67 9.42 -8.79
C THR A 85 24.83 10.21 -9.81
N VAL A 86 24.36 9.55 -10.86
CA VAL A 86 23.44 10.13 -11.85
C VAL A 86 22.04 9.64 -11.52
N ALA A 87 21.10 10.56 -11.32
CA ALA A 87 19.73 10.23 -10.90
C ALA A 87 18.72 11.20 -11.52
N PRO A 88 17.41 10.84 -11.58
CA PRO A 88 16.37 11.75 -12.05
C PRO A 88 16.37 13.08 -11.25
N SER A 89 16.37 14.23 -11.93
CA SER A 89 16.36 15.57 -11.29
C SER A 89 15.24 15.73 -10.27
N ALA A 90 14.06 15.18 -10.56
CA ALA A 90 12.88 15.22 -9.68
C ALA A 90 13.08 14.46 -8.34
N GLU A 91 14.07 13.59 -8.24
CA GLU A 91 14.31 12.73 -7.07
C GLU A 91 15.66 13.00 -6.37
N VAL A 92 16.44 13.95 -6.88
CA VAL A 92 17.75 14.30 -6.31
C VAL A 92 17.64 14.68 -4.83
N SER A 93 16.63 15.45 -4.44
CA SER A 93 16.43 15.88 -3.06
C SER A 93 16.18 14.71 -2.09
N LEU A 94 15.55 13.64 -2.54
CA LEU A 94 15.33 12.42 -1.76
C LEU A 94 16.65 11.70 -1.46
N LEU A 95 17.58 11.73 -2.41
CA LEU A 95 18.89 11.09 -2.29
C LEU A 95 19.88 11.94 -1.47
N THR A 96 19.80 13.26 -1.63
CA THR A 96 20.77 14.18 -0.99
C THR A 96 20.36 14.64 0.40
N ASN A 97 19.06 14.63 0.72
CA ASN A 97 18.52 15.11 2.00
C ASN A 97 17.46 14.15 2.57
N PRO A 98 17.77 12.84 2.74
CA PRO A 98 16.80 11.87 3.24
C PRO A 98 16.30 12.21 4.65
N ASP A 99 17.17 12.69 5.55
CA ASP A 99 16.82 13.04 6.93
C ASP A 99 15.69 14.09 6.99
N THR A 100 15.79 15.16 6.17
CA THR A 100 14.73 16.18 6.08
C THR A 100 13.39 15.58 5.64
N THR A 101 13.43 14.61 4.73
CA THR A 101 12.23 13.92 4.25
C THR A 101 11.59 13.10 5.36
N TRP A 102 12.40 12.34 6.11
CA TRP A 102 11.93 11.52 7.23
C TRP A 102 11.45 12.35 8.42
N ASP A 103 12.14 13.45 8.76
CA ASP A 103 11.67 14.40 9.79
C ASP A 103 10.31 15.01 9.42
N SER A 104 10.11 15.34 8.14
CA SER A 104 8.80 15.80 7.65
C SER A 104 7.74 14.71 7.79
N LEU A 105 8.06 13.46 7.42
CA LEU A 105 7.12 12.34 7.49
C LEU A 105 6.74 12.00 8.93
N ARG A 106 7.64 12.15 9.89
CA ARG A 106 7.38 11.90 11.32
C ARG A 106 6.11 12.56 11.83
N THR A 107 5.83 13.77 11.37
CA THR A 107 4.62 14.51 11.77
C THR A 107 3.51 14.45 10.72
N LYS A 108 3.84 14.46 9.44
CA LYS A 108 2.88 14.52 8.33
C LYS A 108 2.24 13.18 7.98
N ARG A 109 2.68 12.07 8.57
CA ARG A 109 2.08 10.75 8.36
C ARG A 109 0.64 10.63 8.89
N PHE A 110 0.23 11.54 9.76
CA PHE A 110 -1.15 11.69 10.19
C PHE A 110 -1.87 12.69 9.28
N HIS A 111 -3.16 12.47 9.05
CA HIS A 111 -3.98 13.29 8.13
C HIS A 111 -3.41 13.36 6.71
N ASP A 112 -2.67 12.33 6.27
CA ASP A 112 -2.05 12.32 4.96
C ASP A 112 -2.93 11.59 3.94
N TYR A 113 -3.72 12.37 3.19
CA TYR A 113 -4.56 11.88 2.08
C TYR A 113 -3.77 11.62 0.80
N SER A 114 -2.53 12.07 0.73
CA SER A 114 -1.64 11.82 -0.41
C SER A 114 -0.61 10.73 -0.15
N GLN A 115 -0.90 9.85 0.79
CA GLN A 115 0.00 8.78 1.17
C GLN A 115 0.48 7.94 0.00
N GLN A 116 1.69 7.54 0.14
CA GLN A 116 2.49 6.84 -0.83
C GLN A 116 3.29 5.77 -0.12
N SER A 117 3.85 4.88 -0.91
CA SER A 117 4.90 4.01 -0.43
C SER A 117 6.02 4.81 0.24
N THR A 118 6.40 4.43 1.47
CA THR A 118 7.52 5.02 2.23
C THR A 118 8.85 4.41 1.89
N LYS A 119 8.98 3.74 0.74
CA LYS A 119 10.28 3.23 0.31
C LYS A 119 11.23 4.36 -0.10
N LEU A 120 11.35 5.36 0.79
CA LEU A 120 12.24 6.51 0.64
C LEU A 120 13.67 6.16 1.05
N PRO A 121 14.70 6.73 0.43
CA PRO A 121 16.09 6.56 0.85
C PRO A 121 16.30 6.92 2.32
N ILE A 122 17.24 6.24 2.97
CA ILE A 122 17.64 6.51 4.36
C ILE A 122 19.12 6.92 4.47
N GLN A 123 19.90 6.68 3.42
CA GLN A 123 21.30 7.06 3.36
C GLN A 123 21.48 8.23 2.38
N GLN A 124 22.27 9.20 2.78
CA GLN A 124 22.61 10.32 1.92
C GLN A 124 23.59 9.89 0.83
N PHE A 125 23.26 10.22 -0.41
CA PHE A 125 24.14 10.08 -1.55
C PHE A 125 25.01 11.32 -1.73
N GLN A 126 26.28 11.10 -2.05
CA GLN A 126 27.23 12.17 -2.33
C GLN A 126 27.30 12.45 -3.83
N LYS A 127 27.66 13.68 -4.23
CA LYS A 127 27.91 14.04 -5.64
C LYS A 127 26.79 13.61 -6.60
N VAL A 128 25.55 13.94 -6.29
CA VAL A 128 24.40 13.58 -7.12
C VAL A 128 24.22 14.59 -8.25
N ARG A 129 24.23 14.09 -9.49
CA ARG A 129 23.91 14.83 -10.72
C ARG A 129 22.50 14.50 -11.18
N GLY A 130 21.64 15.50 -11.27
CA GLY A 130 20.28 15.35 -11.83
C GLY A 130 20.30 15.24 -13.35
N VAL A 131 19.38 14.44 -13.88
CA VAL A 131 19.11 14.30 -15.33
C VAL A 131 17.63 14.36 -15.63
N GLU A 132 17.30 14.81 -16.83
CA GLU A 132 15.93 14.98 -17.33
C GLU A 132 15.72 14.27 -18.68
N ASP A 133 14.47 14.24 -19.13
CA ASP A 133 14.11 13.65 -20.41
C ASP A 133 14.88 14.28 -21.57
N GLY A 134 15.48 13.45 -22.41
CA GLY A 134 16.27 13.87 -23.57
C GLY A 134 17.73 14.20 -23.26
N ASP A 135 18.15 14.26 -22.01
CA ASP A 135 19.56 14.45 -21.66
C ASP A 135 20.43 13.33 -22.21
N VAL A 136 21.69 13.67 -22.46
CA VAL A 136 22.74 12.72 -22.84
C VAL A 136 23.90 12.81 -21.87
N VAL A 137 24.10 11.77 -21.08
CA VAL A 137 25.27 11.63 -20.22
C VAL A 137 26.41 11.02 -21.03
N ARG A 138 27.41 11.83 -21.33
CA ARG A 138 28.64 11.33 -21.99
C ARG A 138 29.56 10.73 -20.94
N TRP A 139 29.90 9.46 -21.13
CA TRP A 139 30.82 8.74 -20.26
C TRP A 139 31.78 7.90 -21.12
N GLN A 140 33.05 8.27 -21.08
CA GLN A 140 34.05 7.78 -22.02
C GLN A 140 33.60 8.06 -23.48
N ASP A 141 33.56 7.03 -24.32
CA ASP A 141 33.06 7.10 -25.71
C ASP A 141 31.56 6.72 -25.82
N PHE A 142 30.88 6.43 -24.71
CA PHE A 142 29.45 6.19 -24.69
C PHE A 142 28.63 7.48 -24.53
N ALA A 143 27.50 7.51 -25.22
CA ALA A 143 26.46 8.51 -25.05
C ALA A 143 25.21 7.81 -24.47
N ILE A 144 25.00 7.97 -23.16
CA ILE A 144 23.88 7.36 -22.46
C ILE A 144 22.72 8.35 -22.48
N ARG A 145 21.67 8.03 -23.24
CA ARG A 145 20.50 8.89 -23.38
C ARG A 145 19.47 8.61 -22.30
N VAL A 146 18.86 9.67 -21.79
CA VAL A 146 17.84 9.63 -20.74
C VAL A 146 16.45 9.72 -21.37
N VAL A 147 15.56 8.80 -20.98
CA VAL A 147 14.15 8.77 -21.38
C VAL A 147 13.31 8.81 -20.11
N ALA A 148 12.54 9.87 -19.90
CA ALA A 148 11.61 9.91 -18.77
C ALA A 148 10.61 8.75 -18.86
N SER A 149 10.54 7.97 -17.81
CA SER A 149 9.68 6.78 -17.71
C SER A 149 9.02 6.68 -16.33
N PRO A 150 8.25 7.72 -15.91
CA PRO A 150 7.53 7.69 -14.64
C PRO A 150 6.53 6.54 -14.62
N GLY A 151 6.26 6.04 -13.43
CA GLY A 151 5.35 4.93 -13.21
C GLY A 151 5.43 4.49 -11.75
N TYR A 152 6.51 3.85 -11.36
CA TYR A 152 6.79 3.50 -9.97
C TYR A 152 7.15 4.69 -9.09
N THR A 153 7.84 5.65 -9.65
CA THR A 153 8.07 6.96 -9.03
C THR A 153 7.74 8.05 -10.05
N ARG A 154 7.58 9.29 -9.58
CA ARG A 154 7.23 10.43 -10.43
C ARG A 154 8.37 10.89 -11.31
N GLY A 155 9.61 10.63 -10.88
CA GLY A 155 10.81 11.06 -11.58
C GLY A 155 11.53 9.96 -12.35
N ALA A 156 11.05 8.72 -12.31
CA ALA A 156 11.76 7.58 -12.88
C ALA A 156 12.18 7.81 -14.34
N VAL A 157 13.37 7.33 -14.67
CA VAL A 157 13.94 7.39 -16.02
C VAL A 157 14.41 6.01 -16.48
N THR A 158 14.48 5.84 -17.79
CA THR A 158 15.15 4.73 -18.47
C THR A 158 16.42 5.28 -19.13
N TYR A 159 17.54 4.59 -18.95
CA TYR A 159 18.78 4.90 -19.64
C TYR A 159 18.89 4.06 -20.90
N ILE A 160 19.17 4.68 -22.05
CA ILE A 160 19.37 4.01 -23.33
C ILE A 160 20.84 4.10 -23.69
N LEU A 161 21.45 2.94 -23.94
CA LEU A 161 22.84 2.83 -24.38
C LEU A 161 22.91 2.02 -25.69
N GLU A 162 23.58 2.57 -26.67
CA GLU A 162 23.97 1.86 -27.88
C GLU A 162 25.39 1.31 -27.69
N ALA A 163 25.55 0.00 -27.74
CA ALA A 163 26.82 -0.68 -27.54
C ALA A 163 26.98 -1.83 -28.54
N GLY A 164 27.94 -1.71 -29.44
CA GLY A 164 28.08 -2.59 -30.59
C GLY A 164 26.88 -2.45 -31.55
N ASP A 165 26.22 -3.58 -31.81
CA ASP A 165 24.99 -3.65 -32.63
C ASP A 165 23.70 -3.65 -31.80
N LYS A 166 23.80 -3.45 -30.50
CA LYS A 166 22.68 -3.52 -29.56
C LYS A 166 22.28 -2.16 -28.99
N LYS A 167 20.98 -1.92 -28.95
CA LYS A 167 20.36 -0.87 -28.16
C LYS A 167 19.82 -1.45 -26.86
N ILE A 168 20.40 -1.06 -25.74
CA ILE A 168 20.10 -1.59 -24.41
C ILE A 168 19.32 -0.52 -23.63
N ALA A 169 18.18 -0.89 -23.04
CA ALA A 169 17.39 -0.04 -22.17
C ALA A 169 17.46 -0.54 -20.72
N PHE A 170 17.96 0.30 -19.83
CA PHE A 170 17.97 0.05 -18.38
C PHE A 170 16.72 0.68 -17.78
N THR A 171 15.71 -0.16 -17.54
CA THR A 171 14.31 0.28 -17.34
C THR A 171 13.88 0.45 -15.89
N GLY A 172 14.76 0.19 -14.92
CA GLY A 172 14.37 0.20 -13.52
C GLY A 172 13.26 -0.82 -13.23
N ASP A 173 12.25 -0.39 -12.48
CA ASP A 173 11.08 -1.20 -12.15
C ASP A 173 9.93 -1.09 -13.18
N LEU A 174 10.14 -0.44 -14.34
CA LEU A 174 9.09 -0.20 -15.34
C LEU A 174 8.37 -1.49 -15.77
N VAL A 175 9.13 -2.56 -15.97
CA VAL A 175 8.63 -3.90 -16.29
C VAL A 175 9.71 -4.93 -15.97
N ARG A 176 9.29 -6.11 -15.57
CA ARG A 176 10.19 -7.25 -15.31
C ARG A 176 9.69 -8.52 -15.97
N ASP A 177 10.54 -9.54 -16.02
CA ASP A 177 10.25 -10.89 -16.51
C ASP A 177 9.47 -10.88 -17.84
N ASP A 178 8.38 -11.61 -17.88
CA ASP A 178 7.48 -11.76 -19.01
C ASP A 178 6.32 -10.74 -18.96
N GLY A 179 6.63 -9.45 -18.81
CA GLY A 179 5.61 -8.38 -18.73
C GLY A 179 4.88 -8.33 -17.40
N LYS A 180 5.61 -8.52 -16.30
CA LYS A 180 5.12 -8.38 -14.93
C LYS A 180 5.57 -7.07 -14.31
N LEU A 181 4.88 -6.67 -13.24
CA LEU A 181 5.21 -5.56 -12.37
C LEU A 181 5.72 -6.10 -11.04
N GLN A 182 6.54 -5.33 -10.31
CA GLN A 182 7.03 -5.76 -9.00
C GLN A 182 5.93 -5.73 -7.93
N ASP A 183 5.21 -4.62 -7.86
CA ASP A 183 4.10 -4.39 -6.94
C ASP A 183 3.13 -3.34 -7.54
N LEU A 184 2.00 -3.11 -6.87
CA LEU A 184 1.02 -2.10 -7.27
C LEU A 184 0.92 -0.93 -6.30
N PHE A 185 1.77 -0.87 -5.27
CA PHE A 185 1.65 0.10 -4.17
C PHE A 185 1.67 1.55 -4.64
N SER A 186 2.31 1.81 -5.76
CA SER A 186 2.51 3.15 -6.32
C SER A 186 1.61 3.49 -7.51
N LEU A 187 0.69 2.62 -7.90
CA LEU A 187 0.06 2.70 -9.22
C LEU A 187 -1.40 3.16 -9.24
N GLN A 188 -1.86 3.81 -8.20
CA GLN A 188 -3.18 4.46 -8.23
C GLN A 188 -3.17 5.69 -9.12
N ASP A 189 -4.22 5.84 -9.91
CA ASP A 189 -4.29 6.96 -10.84
C ASP A 189 -5.01 8.18 -10.26
N ALA A 190 -4.64 9.36 -10.73
CA ALA A 190 -5.32 10.61 -10.39
C ALA A 190 -6.68 10.71 -11.08
N ILE A 191 -7.57 11.53 -10.53
CA ILE A 191 -8.83 11.95 -11.15
C ILE A 191 -8.76 13.47 -11.37
N PRO A 192 -8.06 13.94 -12.44
CA PRO A 192 -7.77 15.37 -12.61
C PRO A 192 -9.02 16.23 -12.70
N GLY A 193 -10.08 15.75 -13.32
CA GLY A 193 -11.36 16.43 -13.43
C GLY A 193 -12.02 16.72 -12.06
N ALA A 194 -11.77 15.88 -11.07
CA ALA A 194 -12.21 16.08 -9.70
C ALA A 194 -11.14 16.74 -8.80
N LYS A 195 -10.01 17.14 -9.38
CA LYS A 195 -8.84 17.70 -8.67
C LYS A 195 -8.22 16.74 -7.64
N ILE A 196 -8.41 15.44 -7.79
CA ILE A 196 -7.78 14.41 -6.97
C ILE A 196 -6.41 14.09 -7.56
N GLY A 197 -5.37 14.34 -6.79
CA GLY A 197 -3.97 14.16 -7.22
C GLY A 197 -3.48 12.71 -7.21
N GLY A 198 -4.27 11.79 -6.69
CA GLY A 198 -3.86 10.42 -6.34
C GLY A 198 -3.23 10.40 -4.95
N TYR A 199 -3.26 9.23 -4.32
CA TYR A 199 -2.79 9.04 -2.94
C TYR A 199 -1.32 8.62 -2.87
N HIS A 200 -0.49 9.08 -3.83
CA HIS A 200 0.89 8.64 -3.92
C HIS A 200 1.83 9.81 -4.11
N GLY A 201 2.25 10.44 -3.05
CA GLY A 201 3.13 11.60 -3.07
C GLY A 201 4.31 11.46 -4.05
N TRP A 202 5.24 10.57 -3.79
CA TRP A 202 6.44 10.30 -4.59
C TRP A 202 6.24 9.25 -5.68
N ALA A 203 5.24 8.42 -5.52
CA ALA A 203 4.97 7.30 -6.38
C ALA A 203 4.44 7.74 -7.75
N GLY A 204 4.56 6.85 -8.69
CA GLY A 204 4.00 7.01 -10.02
C GLY A 204 2.50 6.72 -10.06
N ARG A 205 1.99 6.69 -11.26
CA ARG A 205 0.58 6.48 -11.55
C ARG A 205 0.43 5.53 -12.72
N LEU A 206 -0.67 4.80 -12.74
CA LEU A 206 -0.89 3.77 -13.75
C LEU A 206 -0.93 4.35 -15.18
N GLY A 207 -1.55 5.53 -15.37
CA GLY A 207 -1.55 6.20 -16.67
C GLY A 207 -0.15 6.60 -17.12
N ASP A 208 0.71 7.03 -16.20
CA ASP A 208 2.10 7.38 -16.48
C ASP A 208 2.91 6.12 -16.83
N LEU A 209 2.69 5.01 -16.11
CA LEU A 209 3.33 3.73 -16.40
C LEU A 209 3.00 3.24 -17.82
N VAL A 210 1.73 3.29 -18.21
CA VAL A 210 1.28 2.88 -19.55
C VAL A 210 1.92 3.77 -20.63
N ALA A 211 1.99 5.08 -20.42
CA ALA A 211 2.65 6.01 -21.34
C ALA A 211 4.15 5.73 -21.44
N SER A 212 4.81 5.45 -20.33
CA SER A 212 6.24 5.13 -20.26
C SER A 212 6.57 3.82 -20.96
N LEU A 213 5.77 2.77 -20.75
CA LEU A 213 5.93 1.50 -21.47
C LEU A 213 5.87 1.68 -22.99
N LYS A 214 4.92 2.48 -23.48
CA LYS A 214 4.80 2.81 -24.91
C LYS A 214 6.02 3.60 -25.39
N LYS A 215 6.42 4.64 -24.65
CA LYS A 215 7.56 5.50 -24.99
C LYS A 215 8.87 4.70 -25.07
N VAL A 216 9.12 3.81 -24.10
CA VAL A 216 10.30 2.92 -24.13
C VAL A 216 10.20 1.90 -25.26
N GLY A 217 9.01 1.39 -25.58
CA GLY A 217 8.77 0.51 -26.72
C GLY A 217 9.06 1.20 -28.06
N ASP A 218 8.72 2.48 -28.22
CA ASP A 218 8.96 3.28 -29.42
C ASP A 218 10.46 3.51 -29.69
N GLU A 219 11.30 3.41 -28.64
CA GLU A 219 12.76 3.41 -28.76
C GLU A 219 13.31 2.16 -29.45
N LYS A 220 12.52 1.11 -29.57
CA LYS A 220 12.88 -0.18 -30.18
C LYS A 220 14.19 -0.74 -29.63
N PRO A 221 14.32 -0.92 -28.30
CA PRO A 221 15.51 -1.54 -27.73
C PRO A 221 15.61 -3.03 -28.16
N ASP A 222 16.84 -3.52 -28.29
CA ASP A 222 17.11 -4.96 -28.49
C ASP A 222 16.99 -5.74 -27.18
N LEU A 223 17.30 -5.06 -26.05
CA LEU A 223 17.28 -5.65 -24.71
C LEU A 223 16.67 -4.67 -23.72
N LEU A 224 15.85 -5.19 -22.76
CA LEU A 224 15.58 -4.49 -21.52
C LEU A 224 16.37 -5.13 -20.39
N VAL A 225 17.02 -4.31 -19.61
CA VAL A 225 17.71 -4.74 -18.39
C VAL A 225 16.98 -4.10 -17.21
N PRO A 226 16.03 -4.82 -16.61
CA PRO A 226 15.28 -4.31 -15.46
C PRO A 226 16.11 -4.35 -14.19
N VAL A 227 15.71 -3.61 -13.19
CA VAL A 227 16.39 -3.62 -11.88
C VAL A 227 16.15 -4.93 -11.11
N ARG A 228 15.12 -5.69 -11.48
CA ARG A 228 14.76 -7.01 -10.92
C ARG A 228 14.38 -8.00 -12.01
N GLY A 229 14.75 -9.25 -11.79
CA GLY A 229 14.49 -10.33 -12.75
C GLY A 229 15.52 -10.42 -13.88
N PRO A 230 15.34 -11.31 -14.84
CA PRO A 230 16.31 -11.57 -15.92
C PRO A 230 16.32 -10.46 -16.97
N ILE A 231 17.36 -10.46 -17.79
CA ILE A 231 17.42 -9.65 -19.02
C ILE A 231 16.28 -10.06 -19.95
N VAL A 232 15.51 -9.08 -20.43
CA VAL A 232 14.42 -9.27 -21.39
C VAL A 232 14.99 -9.19 -22.80
N ARG A 233 14.92 -10.33 -23.52
CA ARG A 233 15.47 -10.48 -24.89
C ARG A 233 14.43 -10.31 -25.99
N ASP A 234 13.16 -10.13 -25.62
CA ASP A 234 12.05 -9.82 -26.52
C ASP A 234 11.24 -8.62 -25.97
N PRO A 235 11.80 -7.38 -26.05
CA PRO A 235 11.19 -6.18 -25.51
C PRO A 235 9.78 -5.91 -26.03
N GLY A 236 9.58 -6.09 -27.33
CA GLY A 236 8.30 -5.76 -27.99
C GLY A 236 7.15 -6.60 -27.43
N ASN A 237 7.31 -7.92 -27.37
CA ASN A 237 6.28 -8.79 -26.82
C ASN A 237 6.12 -8.65 -25.31
N THR A 238 7.20 -8.39 -24.58
CA THR A 238 7.14 -8.17 -23.12
C THR A 238 6.34 -6.92 -22.78
N ILE A 239 6.62 -5.79 -23.44
CA ILE A 239 5.87 -4.54 -23.25
C ILE A 239 4.41 -4.73 -23.64
N LYS A 240 4.14 -5.38 -24.79
CA LYS A 240 2.77 -5.68 -25.22
C LYS A 240 2.01 -6.47 -24.17
N ARG A 241 2.58 -7.55 -23.64
CA ARG A 241 1.96 -8.38 -22.57
C ARG A 241 1.73 -7.58 -21.29
N ALA A 242 2.69 -6.73 -20.88
CA ALA A 242 2.52 -5.85 -19.73
C ALA A 242 1.31 -4.93 -19.91
N LEU A 243 1.21 -4.27 -21.05
CA LEU A 243 0.09 -3.37 -21.38
C LEU A 243 -1.25 -4.11 -21.38
N GLU A 244 -1.33 -5.29 -22.02
CA GLU A 244 -2.56 -6.10 -22.05
C GLU A 244 -3.01 -6.51 -20.63
N ARG A 245 -2.08 -6.96 -19.79
CA ARG A 245 -2.37 -7.35 -18.40
C ARG A 245 -2.81 -6.17 -17.53
N ILE A 246 -2.13 -5.04 -17.64
CA ILE A 246 -2.49 -3.80 -16.93
C ILE A 246 -3.89 -3.35 -17.34
N GLN A 247 -4.19 -3.31 -18.64
CA GLN A 247 -5.49 -2.90 -19.16
C GLN A 247 -6.62 -3.82 -18.72
N ALA A 248 -6.39 -5.15 -18.76
CA ALA A 248 -7.37 -6.13 -18.29
C ALA A 248 -7.65 -5.99 -16.78
N ALA A 249 -6.61 -5.84 -15.96
CA ALA A 249 -6.75 -5.62 -14.52
C ALA A 249 -7.50 -4.31 -14.24
N TYR A 250 -7.12 -3.23 -14.92
CA TYR A 250 -7.73 -1.92 -14.70
C TYR A 250 -9.19 -1.86 -15.14
N SER A 251 -9.56 -2.46 -16.28
CA SER A 251 -10.96 -2.60 -16.71
C SER A 251 -11.80 -3.37 -15.67
N ASN A 252 -11.22 -4.40 -15.07
CA ASN A 252 -11.86 -5.16 -13.99
C ASN A 252 -12.10 -4.28 -12.76
N TYR A 253 -11.14 -3.46 -12.32
CA TYR A 253 -11.33 -2.50 -11.22
C TYR A 253 -12.47 -1.53 -11.53
N LEU A 254 -12.45 -0.92 -12.71
CA LEU A 254 -13.45 0.07 -13.10
C LEU A 254 -14.88 -0.48 -13.19
N SER A 255 -15.04 -1.77 -13.46
CA SER A 255 -16.37 -2.37 -13.68
C SER A 255 -17.31 -2.34 -12.46
N ILE A 256 -16.74 -2.23 -11.25
CA ILE A 256 -17.46 -2.18 -9.96
C ILE A 256 -16.95 -1.04 -9.07
N ASP A 257 -16.47 0.06 -9.66
CA ASP A 257 -15.80 1.16 -8.97
C ASP A 257 -16.79 2.07 -8.22
N ALA A 258 -16.62 2.19 -6.91
CA ALA A 258 -17.38 3.09 -6.05
C ALA A 258 -17.20 4.58 -6.42
N LEU A 259 -16.04 4.94 -7.00
CA LEU A 259 -15.71 6.33 -7.33
C LEU A 259 -16.65 6.95 -8.38
N ARG A 260 -17.36 6.12 -9.17
CA ARG A 260 -18.40 6.61 -10.08
C ARG A 260 -19.51 7.38 -9.36
N TRP A 261 -19.86 6.96 -8.17
CA TRP A 261 -20.83 7.69 -7.34
C TRP A 261 -20.29 9.06 -6.94
N TYR A 262 -19.09 9.12 -6.39
CA TYR A 262 -18.49 10.34 -5.87
C TYR A 262 -18.12 11.34 -6.98
N PHE A 263 -17.49 10.86 -8.04
CA PHE A 263 -16.85 11.71 -9.06
C PHE A 263 -17.58 11.72 -10.41
N LYS A 264 -18.69 11.00 -10.55
CA LYS A 264 -19.50 10.86 -11.76
C LYS A 264 -18.79 10.12 -12.90
N ASP A 265 -19.59 9.54 -13.77
CA ASP A 265 -19.12 8.70 -14.89
C ASP A 265 -18.14 9.40 -15.81
N GLU A 266 -18.33 10.71 -16.06
CA GLU A 266 -17.49 11.48 -16.96
C GLU A 266 -16.02 11.59 -16.50
N HIS A 267 -15.80 11.82 -15.19
CA HIS A 267 -14.45 11.89 -14.63
C HIS A 267 -13.77 10.53 -14.59
N ILE A 268 -14.54 9.47 -14.31
CA ILE A 268 -14.02 8.10 -14.33
C ILE A 268 -13.70 7.65 -15.75
N ARG A 269 -14.52 8.02 -16.77
CA ARG A 269 -14.17 7.80 -18.18
C ARG A 269 -12.90 8.54 -18.59
N ALA A 270 -12.75 9.81 -18.18
CA ALA A 270 -11.55 10.59 -18.49
C ALA A 270 -10.29 9.96 -17.89
N LYS A 271 -10.36 9.48 -16.62
CA LYS A 271 -9.31 8.71 -15.96
C LYS A 271 -9.00 7.42 -16.72
N ALA A 272 -10.03 6.68 -17.10
CA ALA A 272 -9.88 5.38 -17.78
C ALA A 272 -9.19 5.50 -19.13
N ARG A 273 -9.46 6.55 -19.92
CA ARG A 273 -8.84 6.78 -21.23
C ARG A 273 -7.32 6.89 -21.17
N ARG A 274 -6.76 7.34 -20.05
CA ARG A 274 -5.30 7.45 -19.89
C ARG A 274 -4.63 6.07 -19.88
N VAL A 275 -5.32 5.06 -19.38
CA VAL A 275 -4.81 3.68 -19.26
C VAL A 275 -5.27 2.81 -20.42
N LEU A 276 -6.56 2.86 -20.74
CA LEU A 276 -7.21 1.95 -21.68
C LEU A 276 -7.25 2.47 -23.13
N GLY A 277 -7.04 3.76 -23.32
CA GLY A 277 -7.15 4.41 -24.64
C GLY A 277 -8.46 5.17 -24.83
N PRO A 278 -8.58 5.95 -25.92
CA PRO A 278 -9.67 6.91 -26.13
C PRO A 278 -11.04 6.26 -26.33
N ASP A 279 -11.08 5.09 -26.97
CA ASP A 279 -12.31 4.46 -27.46
C ASP A 279 -12.81 3.32 -26.54
N VAL A 280 -12.32 3.28 -25.30
CA VAL A 280 -12.68 2.19 -24.39
C VAL A 280 -14.13 2.31 -23.90
N GLU A 281 -14.85 1.23 -24.02
CA GLU A 281 -16.12 1.01 -23.32
C GLU A 281 -15.86 0.26 -22.01
N ILE A 282 -16.48 0.73 -20.92
CA ILE A 282 -16.36 0.09 -19.61
C ILE A 282 -17.69 -0.59 -19.31
N ASP A 283 -17.67 -1.90 -19.10
CA ASP A 283 -18.83 -2.68 -18.67
C ASP A 283 -19.11 -2.43 -17.18
N TRP A 284 -19.68 -1.29 -16.87
CA TRP A 284 -20.00 -0.90 -15.50
C TRP A 284 -21.18 -1.68 -14.92
N MET A 285 -21.06 -2.01 -13.62
CA MET A 285 -22.21 -2.47 -12.86
C MET A 285 -23.31 -1.38 -12.86
N PRO A 286 -24.58 -1.72 -13.05
CA PRO A 286 -25.67 -0.77 -12.87
C PRO A 286 -25.65 -0.15 -11.46
N MET A 287 -26.13 1.10 -11.33
CA MET A 287 -26.30 1.72 -10.02
C MET A 287 -27.32 0.94 -9.18
N ALA A 288 -27.05 0.80 -7.89
CA ALA A 288 -28.00 0.24 -6.94
C ALA A 288 -29.22 1.14 -6.77
N GLU A 289 -30.33 0.56 -6.36
CA GLU A 289 -31.53 1.29 -5.98
C GLU A 289 -31.23 2.17 -4.76
N THR A 290 -31.62 3.45 -4.82
CA THR A 290 -31.48 4.39 -3.71
C THR A 290 -32.83 4.72 -3.08
N MET A 291 -32.84 4.98 -1.78
CA MET A 291 -34.04 5.27 -1.01
C MET A 291 -33.74 6.25 0.15
N PRO A 292 -34.76 6.97 0.67
CA PRO A 292 -34.55 7.85 1.81
C PRO A 292 -34.21 7.05 3.08
N LEU A 293 -33.48 7.69 4.00
CA LEU A 293 -33.31 7.19 5.37
C LEU A 293 -34.67 7.13 6.10
N PRO A 294 -34.87 6.18 7.02
CA PRO A 294 -36.06 6.18 7.87
C PRO A 294 -36.03 7.35 8.86
N PRO A 295 -37.20 7.79 9.39
CA PRO A 295 -37.29 8.98 10.24
C PRO A 295 -36.44 8.96 11.51
N TRP A 296 -36.10 7.76 12.00
CA TRP A 296 -35.28 7.59 13.20
C TRP A 296 -33.76 7.68 12.93
N ALA A 297 -33.33 7.79 11.67
CA ALA A 297 -31.93 7.95 11.27
C ALA A 297 -31.74 9.27 10.52
N MET A 298 -30.80 10.07 10.98
CA MET A 298 -30.49 11.39 10.43
C MET A 298 -29.07 11.44 9.87
N ALA A 299 -28.89 11.99 8.67
CA ALA A 299 -27.57 12.32 8.14
C ALA A 299 -27.07 13.65 8.74
N ILE A 300 -25.82 13.66 9.17
CA ILE A 300 -25.11 14.87 9.62
C ILE A 300 -23.73 14.82 8.96
N SER A 301 -23.56 15.49 7.82
CA SER A 301 -22.35 15.39 7.02
C SER A 301 -22.00 13.91 6.73
N ASN A 302 -20.78 13.46 7.03
CA ASN A 302 -20.35 12.06 6.92
C ASN A 302 -20.63 11.20 8.17
N SER A 303 -21.52 11.65 9.05
CA SER A 303 -22.00 10.86 10.20
C SER A 303 -23.48 10.54 10.08
N ARG A 304 -23.92 9.57 10.85
CA ARG A 304 -25.36 9.25 10.99
C ARG A 304 -25.75 9.23 12.46
N LEU A 305 -26.87 9.84 12.77
CA LEU A 305 -27.40 9.87 14.13
C LEU A 305 -28.73 9.10 14.18
N ILE A 306 -28.79 8.10 15.03
CA ILE A 306 -30.03 7.41 15.40
C ILE A 306 -30.60 8.09 16.63
N ILE A 307 -31.88 8.43 16.58
CA ILE A 307 -32.59 9.05 17.72
C ILE A 307 -33.71 8.09 18.13
N ALA A 308 -33.65 7.62 19.37
CA ALA A 308 -34.67 6.79 19.98
C ALA A 308 -35.93 7.58 20.37
N ASN A 309 -37.04 6.88 20.63
CA ASN A 309 -38.33 7.48 21.00
C ASN A 309 -38.25 8.36 22.27
N ASP A 310 -37.31 8.07 23.16
CA ASP A 310 -37.05 8.87 24.38
C ASP A 310 -36.09 10.05 24.17
N GLY A 311 -35.59 10.24 22.93
CA GLY A 311 -34.65 11.28 22.56
C GLY A 311 -33.18 10.93 22.82
N ALA A 312 -32.88 9.69 23.23
CA ALA A 312 -31.50 9.23 23.35
C ALA A 312 -30.87 9.05 21.93
N GLY A 313 -29.60 9.43 21.81
CA GLY A 313 -28.84 9.38 20.55
C GLY A 313 -27.79 8.29 20.52
N PHE A 314 -27.64 7.66 19.35
CA PHE A 314 -26.56 6.76 18.98
C PHE A 314 -25.92 7.27 17.69
N LEU A 315 -24.68 7.72 17.76
CA LEU A 315 -23.95 8.30 16.62
C LEU A 315 -23.13 7.22 15.91
N ILE A 316 -23.02 7.34 14.62
CA ILE A 316 -22.10 6.57 13.78
C ILE A 316 -21.07 7.53 13.24
N ASP A 317 -19.80 7.37 13.68
CA ASP A 317 -18.63 8.19 13.35
C ASP A 317 -18.72 9.66 13.81
N CYS A 318 -17.56 10.29 14.04
CA CYS A 318 -17.46 11.72 14.31
C CYS A 318 -16.08 12.28 13.96
N GLY A 319 -15.89 12.80 12.76
CA GLY A 319 -14.64 13.43 12.33
C GLY A 319 -14.71 14.95 12.17
N GLY A 320 -15.87 15.52 11.81
CA GLY A 320 -16.01 16.92 11.45
C GLY A 320 -16.56 17.85 12.56
N GLN A 321 -16.08 19.09 12.60
CA GLN A 321 -16.58 20.13 13.54
C GLN A 321 -18.06 20.49 13.30
N ASP A 322 -18.55 20.38 12.09
CA ASP A 322 -19.94 20.58 11.70
C ASP A 322 -20.87 19.54 12.35
N ILE A 323 -20.39 18.29 12.48
CA ILE A 323 -21.10 17.22 13.20
C ILE A 323 -21.28 17.60 14.67
N LEU A 324 -20.20 18.00 15.32
CA LEU A 324 -20.21 18.42 16.72
C LEU A 324 -21.13 19.65 16.95
N ALA A 325 -21.06 20.65 16.07
CA ALA A 325 -21.92 21.80 16.10
C ALA A 325 -23.42 21.42 15.97
N ARG A 326 -23.72 20.47 15.06
CA ARG A 326 -25.09 19.96 14.88
C ARG A 326 -25.60 19.19 16.10
N LEU A 327 -24.76 18.35 16.70
CA LEU A 327 -25.12 17.64 17.94
C LEU A 327 -25.47 18.62 19.07
N ARG A 328 -24.67 19.68 19.26
CA ARG A 328 -24.92 20.75 20.24
C ARG A 328 -26.24 21.45 19.96
N GLN A 329 -26.51 21.78 18.70
CA GLN A 329 -27.78 22.39 18.29
C GLN A 329 -28.98 21.49 18.61
N LEU A 330 -28.92 20.21 18.25
CA LEU A 330 -29.98 19.24 18.51
C LEU A 330 -30.25 19.09 20.02
N ARG A 331 -29.21 19.10 20.84
CA ARG A 331 -29.34 19.08 22.31
C ARG A 331 -30.01 20.35 22.85
N GLN A 332 -29.67 21.53 22.32
CA GLN A 332 -30.28 22.80 22.72
C GLN A 332 -31.76 22.89 22.31
N THR A 333 -32.10 22.41 21.13
CA THR A 333 -33.48 22.44 20.60
C THR A 333 -34.31 21.23 21.07
N LYS A 334 -33.75 20.35 21.88
CA LYS A 334 -34.35 19.20 22.57
C LYS A 334 -34.78 17.98 21.74
N PRO A 335 -34.57 17.83 20.42
CA PRO A 335 -34.79 16.52 19.79
C PRO A 335 -33.75 15.47 20.22
N LEU A 336 -32.56 15.90 20.72
CA LEU A 336 -31.54 15.02 21.30
C LEU A 336 -31.48 15.25 22.81
N ALA A 337 -31.99 14.32 23.61
CA ALA A 337 -31.97 14.37 25.07
C ALA A 337 -30.60 14.05 25.65
N SER A 338 -29.96 13.01 25.12
CA SER A 338 -28.61 12.56 25.47
C SER A 338 -27.92 11.94 24.25
N LEU A 339 -26.58 11.96 24.19
CA LEU A 339 -25.80 11.13 23.28
C LEU A 339 -25.15 10.04 24.11
N GLU A 340 -25.61 8.81 23.97
CA GLU A 340 -25.20 7.70 24.85
C GLU A 340 -24.06 6.88 24.27
N HIS A 341 -24.00 6.77 22.93
CA HIS A 341 -23.10 5.85 22.23
C HIS A 341 -22.56 6.46 20.95
N VAL A 342 -21.34 6.05 20.58
CA VAL A 342 -20.75 6.25 19.25
C VAL A 342 -20.22 4.91 18.74
N PHE A 343 -20.62 4.52 17.56
CA PHE A 343 -20.04 3.40 16.82
C PHE A 343 -19.02 3.93 15.83
N VAL A 344 -17.87 3.27 15.72
CA VAL A 344 -16.81 3.64 14.77
C VAL A 344 -16.75 2.62 13.65
N THR A 345 -16.92 3.12 12.41
CA THR A 345 -16.85 2.26 11.23
C THR A 345 -15.42 1.91 10.86
N HIS A 346 -14.53 2.89 10.79
CA HIS A 346 -13.12 2.70 10.47
C HIS A 346 -12.27 3.88 10.98
N TYR A 347 -10.95 3.80 10.80
CA TYR A 347 -9.98 4.68 11.45
C TYR A 347 -9.72 6.02 10.73
N HIS A 348 -10.28 6.28 9.54
CA HIS A 348 -10.01 7.54 8.84
C HIS A 348 -10.37 8.76 9.70
N ASP A 349 -9.59 9.81 9.59
CA ASP A 349 -9.69 11.00 10.43
C ASP A 349 -11.02 11.74 10.30
N ASP A 350 -11.61 11.74 9.13
CA ASP A 350 -12.94 12.31 8.88
C ASP A 350 -14.09 11.48 9.50
N HIS A 351 -13.79 10.31 10.08
CA HIS A 351 -14.69 9.48 10.90
C HIS A 351 -14.33 9.49 12.38
N THR A 352 -13.09 9.85 12.75
CA THR A 352 -12.57 9.59 14.10
C THR A 352 -11.96 10.80 14.81
N GLU A 353 -11.62 11.89 14.10
CA GLU A 353 -10.84 13.03 14.63
C GLU A 353 -11.45 13.63 15.91
N LEU A 354 -12.76 13.69 16.01
CA LEU A 354 -13.46 14.32 17.15
C LEU A 354 -14.01 13.34 18.18
N LEU A 355 -13.69 12.05 18.09
CA LEU A 355 -14.13 11.05 19.09
C LEU A 355 -13.73 11.44 20.52
N PRO A 356 -12.49 11.86 20.83
CA PRO A 356 -12.13 12.29 22.17
C PRO A 356 -12.99 13.45 22.67
N THR A 357 -13.30 14.41 21.78
CA THR A 357 -14.16 15.56 22.13
C THR A 357 -15.60 15.14 22.43
N VAL A 358 -16.15 14.21 21.64
CA VAL A 358 -17.51 13.68 21.87
C VAL A 358 -17.58 12.91 23.18
N VAL A 359 -16.59 12.10 23.50
CA VAL A 359 -16.51 11.39 24.79
C VAL A 359 -16.46 12.40 25.95
N GLN A 360 -15.60 13.40 25.84
CA GLN A 360 -15.45 14.43 26.88
C GLN A 360 -16.72 15.27 27.10
N GLU A 361 -17.41 15.66 26.03
CA GLU A 361 -18.55 16.57 26.10
C GLU A 361 -19.87 15.89 26.42
N PHE A 362 -20.08 14.68 25.87
CA PHE A 362 -21.36 13.96 25.96
C PHE A 362 -21.31 12.75 26.88
N GLY A 363 -20.13 12.24 27.23
CA GLY A 363 -19.97 11.01 28.00
C GLY A 363 -20.34 9.74 27.23
N ALA A 364 -20.35 9.81 25.90
CA ALA A 364 -20.76 8.71 25.03
C ALA A 364 -19.76 7.52 25.10
N LYS A 365 -20.27 6.30 25.03
CA LYS A 365 -19.47 5.07 24.96
C LYS A 365 -19.05 4.80 23.54
N ILE A 366 -17.77 4.46 23.32
CA ILE A 366 -17.22 4.12 22.01
C ILE A 366 -17.33 2.62 21.77
N HIS A 367 -17.96 2.25 20.67
CA HIS A 367 -18.14 0.85 20.21
C HIS A 367 -17.27 0.56 18.99
N ALA A 368 -16.49 -0.49 19.05
CA ALA A 368 -15.72 -1.05 17.94
C ALA A 368 -15.48 -2.55 18.16
N CYS A 369 -15.04 -3.28 17.14
CA CYS A 369 -14.62 -4.68 17.27
C CYS A 369 -13.36 -4.97 16.46
N GLY A 370 -12.77 -6.15 16.76
CA GLY A 370 -11.64 -6.67 16.01
C GLY A 370 -10.39 -5.79 16.06
N SER A 371 -9.66 -5.77 14.96
CA SER A 371 -8.39 -5.04 14.86
C SER A 371 -8.53 -3.50 14.86
N LEU A 372 -9.73 -2.97 14.65
CA LEU A 372 -9.97 -1.54 14.72
C LEU A 372 -9.75 -0.98 16.13
N ILE A 373 -10.01 -1.79 17.18
CA ILE A 373 -9.83 -1.37 18.58
C ILE A 373 -8.39 -0.89 18.82
N ASP A 374 -7.41 -1.70 18.44
CA ASP A 374 -6.00 -1.37 18.67
C ASP A 374 -5.57 -0.13 17.88
N VAL A 375 -6.06 0.03 16.64
CA VAL A 375 -5.77 1.23 15.82
C VAL A 375 -6.33 2.50 16.48
N LEU A 376 -7.53 2.45 17.08
CA LEU A 376 -8.14 3.59 17.76
C LEU A 376 -7.42 3.95 19.07
N GLU A 377 -6.95 2.95 19.80
CA GLU A 377 -6.27 3.14 21.09
C GLU A 377 -4.79 3.50 20.93
N HIS A 378 -4.12 2.99 19.87
CA HIS A 378 -2.69 3.15 19.63
C HIS A 378 -2.37 3.63 18.21
N PRO A 379 -2.97 4.75 17.72
CA PRO A 379 -2.76 5.18 16.34
C PRO A 379 -1.29 5.48 16.00
N ALA A 380 -0.48 5.85 16.99
CA ALA A 380 0.95 6.11 16.81
C ALA A 380 1.75 4.86 16.39
N ASP A 381 1.26 3.67 16.70
CA ASP A 381 1.91 2.39 16.38
C ASP A 381 1.70 1.96 14.93
N TYR A 382 0.90 2.71 14.18
CA TYR A 382 0.52 2.41 12.81
C TYR A 382 1.02 3.45 11.81
N ARG A 383 1.18 2.99 10.59
CA ARG A 383 1.26 3.81 9.39
C ARG A 383 0.13 3.40 8.46
N LEU A 384 -0.95 4.15 8.53
CA LEU A 384 -2.13 3.95 7.71
C LEU A 384 -2.53 5.29 7.07
N PRO A 385 -3.12 5.29 5.86
CA PRO A 385 -3.59 6.52 5.23
C PRO A 385 -4.70 7.16 6.05
N CYS A 386 -4.81 8.49 5.98
CA CYS A 386 -5.88 9.27 6.62
C CYS A 386 -6.05 8.98 8.14
N LEU A 387 -4.97 8.55 8.82
CA LEU A 387 -5.01 8.22 10.23
C LEU A 387 -4.98 9.49 11.08
N THR A 388 -5.85 9.60 12.09
CA THR A 388 -5.72 10.66 13.10
C THR A 388 -4.63 10.33 14.13
N ARG A 389 -4.05 11.37 14.73
CA ARG A 389 -3.16 11.24 15.89
C ARG A 389 -3.92 11.02 17.21
N ASN A 390 -5.21 11.29 17.22
CA ASN A 390 -6.03 11.35 18.42
C ASN A 390 -6.47 9.95 18.87
N ALA A 391 -5.76 9.39 19.82
CA ALA A 391 -6.14 8.13 20.45
C ALA A 391 -7.47 8.26 21.22
N VAL A 392 -8.28 7.22 21.19
CA VAL A 392 -9.50 7.11 21.97
C VAL A 392 -9.67 5.71 22.54
N THR A 393 -10.01 5.61 23.82
CA THR A 393 -10.28 4.32 24.45
C THR A 393 -11.63 3.77 24.00
N VAL A 394 -11.65 2.53 23.53
CA VAL A 394 -12.88 1.80 23.17
C VAL A 394 -13.54 1.29 24.46
N THR A 395 -14.54 2.01 24.94
CA THR A 395 -15.19 1.71 26.23
C THR A 395 -16.24 0.61 26.16
N ALA A 396 -16.64 0.21 24.96
CA ALA A 396 -17.54 -0.90 24.67
C ALA A 396 -16.95 -1.79 23.56
N PRO A 397 -15.88 -2.55 23.85
CA PRO A 397 -15.28 -3.49 22.88
C PRO A 397 -16.21 -4.68 22.62
N HIS A 398 -16.22 -5.14 21.37
CA HIS A 398 -17.04 -6.25 20.91
C HIS A 398 -16.22 -7.28 20.12
N THR A 399 -16.82 -8.45 19.95
CA THR A 399 -16.44 -9.43 18.94
C THR A 399 -17.42 -9.41 17.77
N THR A 400 -16.97 -9.81 16.59
CA THR A 400 -17.85 -9.89 15.40
C THR A 400 -19.04 -10.80 15.66
N GLY A 401 -20.25 -10.32 15.36
CA GLY A 401 -21.52 -11.02 15.61
C GLY A 401 -22.16 -10.69 16.96
N ASP A 402 -21.49 -9.97 17.86
CA ASP A 402 -22.12 -9.53 19.11
C ASP A 402 -23.37 -8.73 18.86
N SER A 403 -24.44 -9.03 19.61
CA SER A 403 -25.73 -8.36 19.51
C SER A 403 -26.20 -7.90 20.87
N TRP A 404 -26.78 -6.71 20.93
CA TRP A 404 -27.40 -6.15 22.15
C TRP A 404 -28.65 -5.35 21.79
N ARG A 405 -29.46 -5.04 22.81
CA ARG A 405 -30.56 -4.10 22.66
C ARG A 405 -30.15 -2.72 23.19
N TRP A 406 -30.53 -1.72 22.41
CA TRP A 406 -30.51 -0.33 22.83
C TRP A 406 -31.85 0.31 22.48
N LYS A 407 -32.64 0.66 23.50
CA LYS A 407 -34.00 1.16 23.33
C LYS A 407 -34.85 0.19 22.47
N GLU A 408 -35.54 0.71 21.45
CA GLU A 408 -36.32 -0.03 20.46
C GLU A 408 -35.48 -0.69 19.34
N PHE A 409 -34.16 -0.64 19.44
CA PHE A 409 -33.26 -1.17 18.42
C PHE A 409 -32.52 -2.43 18.89
N LYS A 410 -32.37 -3.40 18.01
CA LYS A 410 -31.39 -4.47 18.12
C LYS A 410 -30.18 -4.09 17.29
N MET A 411 -29.04 -4.02 17.94
CA MET A 411 -27.74 -3.73 17.36
C MET A 411 -26.96 -5.02 17.15
N THR A 412 -26.24 -5.16 16.01
CA THR A 412 -25.31 -6.27 15.77
C THR A 412 -24.08 -5.73 15.08
N ILE A 413 -22.90 -5.94 15.65
CA ILE A 413 -21.63 -5.47 15.11
C ILE A 413 -20.93 -6.58 14.33
N PHE A 414 -20.23 -6.19 13.27
CA PHE A 414 -19.43 -7.09 12.44
C PHE A 414 -18.05 -6.50 12.19
N ASP A 415 -17.03 -7.36 12.18
CA ASP A 415 -15.79 -7.09 11.48
C ASP A 415 -16.08 -7.09 9.98
N PHE A 416 -15.81 -5.97 9.31
CA PHE A 416 -16.27 -5.71 7.93
C PHE A 416 -15.12 -5.13 7.09
N PRO A 417 -14.04 -5.88 6.86
CA PRO A 417 -12.81 -5.40 6.22
C PRO A 417 -13.04 -5.07 4.74
N GLY A 418 -13.69 -3.95 4.47
CA GLY A 418 -14.05 -3.43 3.16
C GLY A 418 -13.06 -2.41 2.65
N GLN A 419 -13.40 -1.10 2.71
CA GLN A 419 -12.50 -0.03 2.28
C GLN A 419 -11.13 -0.12 2.97
N THR A 420 -11.13 -0.42 4.27
CA THR A 420 -9.90 -0.68 5.02
C THR A 420 -9.92 -2.06 5.65
N LEU A 421 -8.74 -2.61 5.98
CA LEU A 421 -8.64 -3.87 6.73
C LEU A 421 -9.20 -3.74 8.16
N HIS A 422 -9.07 -2.55 8.76
CA HIS A 422 -9.54 -2.22 10.10
C HIS A 422 -10.90 -1.51 10.01
N HIS A 423 -11.96 -2.26 9.74
CA HIS A 423 -13.27 -1.73 9.42
C HIS A 423 -14.39 -2.55 10.07
N ASN A 424 -15.42 -1.87 10.55
CA ASN A 424 -16.57 -2.46 11.19
C ASN A 424 -17.87 -2.05 10.48
N ALA A 425 -18.90 -2.87 10.59
CA ALA A 425 -20.26 -2.52 10.19
C ALA A 425 -21.24 -2.75 11.36
N LEU A 426 -22.30 -1.95 11.41
CA LEU A 426 -23.35 -2.03 12.44
C LEU A 426 -24.70 -2.28 11.79
N LEU A 427 -25.28 -3.44 12.03
CA LEU A 427 -26.67 -3.74 11.69
C LEU A 427 -27.59 -3.23 12.80
N VAL A 428 -28.49 -2.34 12.44
CA VAL A 428 -29.51 -1.78 13.33
C VAL A 428 -30.88 -2.24 12.86
N GLN A 429 -31.59 -2.94 13.71
CA GLN A 429 -32.96 -3.44 13.44
C GLN A 429 -33.92 -2.77 14.41
N HIS A 430 -34.83 -1.95 13.90
CA HIS A 430 -35.88 -1.31 14.67
C HIS A 430 -37.06 -2.27 14.90
N ASP A 431 -37.77 -2.16 16.02
CA ASP A 431 -38.92 -2.99 16.37
C ASP A 431 -40.09 -2.91 15.36
N ASN A 432 -40.13 -1.86 14.51
CA ASN A 432 -41.10 -1.75 13.43
C ASN A 432 -40.77 -2.61 12.19
N GLY A 433 -39.69 -3.38 12.23
CA GLY A 433 -39.23 -4.27 11.16
C GLY A 433 -38.29 -3.62 10.14
N GLN A 434 -37.96 -2.33 10.24
CA GLN A 434 -36.95 -1.70 9.40
C GLN A 434 -35.54 -2.11 9.85
N ALA A 435 -34.62 -2.25 8.88
CA ALA A 435 -33.25 -2.59 9.16
C ALA A 435 -32.26 -1.75 8.32
N ILE A 436 -31.17 -1.33 8.92
CA ILE A 436 -30.05 -0.63 8.27
C ILE A 436 -28.75 -1.33 8.63
N LEU A 437 -27.87 -1.54 7.64
CA LEU A 437 -26.45 -1.79 7.85
C LEU A 437 -25.67 -0.49 7.58
N PHE A 438 -25.09 0.08 8.61
CA PHE A 438 -24.08 1.14 8.50
C PHE A 438 -22.75 0.47 8.20
N LEU A 439 -22.19 0.73 7.01
CA LEU A 439 -21.05 -0.02 6.46
C LEU A 439 -19.82 0.85 6.19
N GLY A 440 -19.76 2.06 6.82
CA GLY A 440 -18.69 3.01 6.56
C GLY A 440 -18.64 3.37 5.08
N ASP A 441 -17.44 3.41 4.54
CA ASP A 441 -17.18 3.81 3.16
C ASP A 441 -17.05 2.63 2.19
N SER A 442 -17.22 1.39 2.67
CA SER A 442 -16.88 0.19 1.91
C SER A 442 -17.59 0.02 0.58
N PHE A 443 -18.83 0.53 0.46
CA PHE A 443 -19.63 0.44 -0.76
C PHE A 443 -20.39 1.71 -1.04
N THR A 444 -20.52 2.05 -2.33
CA THR A 444 -21.47 3.05 -2.82
C THR A 444 -22.50 2.39 -3.74
N PRO A 445 -23.55 3.09 -4.18
CA PRO A 445 -24.48 2.53 -5.15
C PRO A 445 -23.83 2.05 -6.46
N SER A 446 -22.61 2.48 -6.78
CA SER A 446 -21.88 2.06 -7.98
C SER A 446 -20.94 0.87 -7.77
N GLY A 447 -20.68 0.46 -6.53
CA GLY A 447 -19.84 -0.71 -6.26
C GLY A 447 -18.93 -0.59 -5.04
N ILE A 448 -17.74 -1.15 -5.18
CA ILE A 448 -16.75 -1.38 -4.12
C ILE A 448 -15.76 -0.20 -4.05
N ASP A 449 -15.49 0.29 -2.84
CA ASP A 449 -14.46 1.29 -2.59
C ASP A 449 -13.10 0.64 -2.27
N ASP A 450 -12.41 0.24 -3.31
CA ASP A 450 -11.07 -0.34 -3.25
C ASP A 450 -10.00 0.55 -3.92
N TYR A 451 -10.25 1.84 -3.93
CA TYR A 451 -9.43 2.84 -4.58
C TYR A 451 -8.04 2.98 -3.95
N CYS A 452 -7.92 2.92 -2.63
CA CYS A 452 -6.66 3.07 -1.94
C CYS A 452 -6.07 1.73 -1.50
N LEU A 453 -5.11 1.20 -2.25
CA LEU A 453 -4.44 -0.06 -1.91
C LEU A 453 -3.74 -0.02 -0.54
N GLN A 454 -3.29 1.16 -0.10
CA GLN A 454 -2.65 1.34 1.22
C GLN A 454 -3.62 1.18 2.39
N ASN A 455 -4.92 1.19 2.14
CA ASN A 455 -5.93 0.77 3.10
C ASN A 455 -5.93 -0.74 3.38
N ARG A 456 -5.07 -1.50 2.72
CA ARG A 456 -4.96 -2.95 2.84
C ARG A 456 -6.20 -3.70 2.36
N ASN A 457 -6.67 -3.38 1.14
CA ASN A 457 -7.76 -4.10 0.50
C ASN A 457 -7.29 -5.50 0.06
N ILE A 458 -7.59 -6.52 0.83
CA ILE A 458 -7.09 -7.88 0.64
C ILE A 458 -8.01 -8.69 -0.26
N LEU A 459 -7.44 -9.33 -1.28
CA LEU A 459 -8.13 -10.28 -2.15
C LEU A 459 -8.00 -11.71 -1.61
N CYS A 460 -8.84 -12.06 -0.65
CA CYS A 460 -8.89 -13.37 -0.03
C CYS A 460 -10.34 -13.76 0.22
N ARG A 461 -10.69 -15.06 0.00
CA ARG A 461 -12.08 -15.52 0.11
C ARG A 461 -12.66 -15.43 1.52
N ASP A 462 -11.82 -15.43 2.53
CA ASP A 462 -12.20 -15.38 3.95
C ASP A 462 -11.93 -14.00 4.58
N ARG A 463 -11.47 -13.03 3.79
CA ARG A 463 -11.14 -11.66 4.25
C ARG A 463 -11.50 -10.63 3.18
N GLY A 464 -11.38 -9.36 3.53
CA GLY A 464 -11.61 -8.26 2.60
C GLY A 464 -13.05 -8.26 2.09
N TYR A 465 -13.23 -7.80 0.87
CA TYR A 465 -14.56 -7.67 0.27
C TYR A 465 -15.32 -8.97 0.09
N PHE A 466 -14.67 -10.11 -0.01
CA PHE A 466 -15.39 -11.41 -0.04
C PHE A 466 -16.15 -11.63 1.26
N ASN A 467 -15.55 -11.33 2.42
CA ASN A 467 -16.23 -11.40 3.70
C ASN A 467 -17.39 -10.39 3.77
N CYS A 468 -17.20 -9.17 3.27
CA CYS A 468 -18.26 -8.18 3.20
C CYS A 468 -19.45 -8.66 2.36
N LEU A 469 -19.19 -9.22 1.18
CA LEU A 469 -20.25 -9.77 0.30
C LEU A 469 -20.97 -10.95 0.94
N ASP A 470 -20.27 -11.84 1.66
CA ASP A 470 -20.88 -12.94 2.42
C ASP A 470 -21.83 -12.44 3.51
N GLN A 471 -21.49 -11.31 4.14
CA GLN A 471 -22.35 -10.68 5.13
C GLN A 471 -23.56 -10.01 4.48
N LEU A 472 -23.39 -9.30 3.36
CA LEU A 472 -24.49 -8.68 2.62
C LEU A 472 -25.53 -9.70 2.17
N GLU A 473 -25.11 -10.90 1.74
CA GLU A 473 -26.02 -12.00 1.34
C GLU A 473 -26.87 -12.55 2.49
N ARG A 474 -26.41 -12.41 3.74
CA ARG A 474 -27.10 -12.89 4.95
C ARG A 474 -28.03 -11.86 5.59
N LEU A 475 -28.03 -10.61 5.09
CA LEU A 475 -28.88 -9.56 5.63
C LEU A 475 -30.38 -9.85 5.40
N PRO A 476 -31.27 -9.29 6.23
CA PRO A 476 -32.71 -9.27 5.94
C PRO A 476 -32.98 -8.68 4.54
N ALA A 477 -33.90 -9.26 3.80
CA ALA A 477 -34.19 -8.85 2.41
C ALA A 477 -34.58 -7.37 2.25
N ASN A 478 -35.12 -6.76 3.31
CA ASN A 478 -35.49 -5.34 3.35
C ASN A 478 -34.40 -4.44 3.97
N CYS A 479 -33.22 -4.95 4.25
CA CYS A 479 -32.13 -4.18 4.86
C CYS A 479 -31.63 -3.11 3.90
N MET A 480 -31.55 -1.88 4.39
CA MET A 480 -30.93 -0.75 3.70
C MET A 480 -29.45 -0.69 4.03
N LEU A 481 -28.63 -0.31 3.06
CA LEU A 481 -27.20 -0.06 3.23
C LEU A 481 -26.98 1.44 3.34
N VAL A 482 -26.13 1.86 4.26
CA VAL A 482 -25.78 3.28 4.49
C VAL A 482 -24.28 3.43 4.53
N ASN A 483 -23.78 4.19 3.57
CA ASN A 483 -22.40 4.70 3.54
C ASN A 483 -22.38 6.12 4.09
N GLN A 484 -21.33 6.48 4.80
CA GLN A 484 -21.23 7.78 5.50
C GLN A 484 -21.10 8.97 4.53
N HIS A 485 -20.55 8.77 3.33
CA HIS A 485 -20.43 9.80 2.30
C HIS A 485 -21.53 9.76 1.23
N VAL A 486 -22.49 8.84 1.35
CA VAL A 486 -23.62 8.70 0.43
C VAL A 486 -24.88 9.17 1.11
N GLU A 487 -25.51 10.24 0.60
CA GLU A 487 -26.67 10.84 1.25
C GLU A 487 -27.88 9.90 1.36
N PRO A 488 -28.36 9.22 0.28
CA PRO A 488 -29.44 8.26 0.40
C PRO A 488 -28.93 6.90 0.89
N ALA A 489 -29.83 6.13 1.53
CA ALA A 489 -29.62 4.70 1.67
C ALA A 489 -29.75 4.02 0.31
N PHE A 490 -29.22 2.80 0.19
CA PHE A 490 -29.29 2.03 -1.05
C PHE A 490 -29.42 0.54 -0.77
N ARG A 491 -29.66 -0.25 -1.83
CA ARG A 491 -29.74 -1.72 -1.75
C ARG A 491 -29.19 -2.34 -3.03
N PHE A 492 -28.31 -3.32 -2.88
CA PHE A 492 -27.87 -4.15 -3.99
C PHE A 492 -28.87 -5.25 -4.29
N SER A 493 -29.08 -5.53 -5.57
CA SER A 493 -29.75 -6.75 -5.98
C SER A 493 -28.83 -7.98 -5.82
N PRO A 494 -29.39 -9.20 -5.73
CA PRO A 494 -28.58 -10.43 -5.73
C PRO A 494 -27.63 -10.54 -6.93
N GLU A 495 -28.07 -10.05 -8.10
CA GLU A 495 -27.26 -10.05 -9.33
C GLU A 495 -26.06 -9.11 -9.23
N GLN A 496 -26.21 -7.95 -8.56
CA GLN A 496 -25.13 -7.01 -8.32
C GLN A 496 -24.10 -7.61 -7.35
N ILE A 497 -24.53 -8.26 -6.28
CA ILE A 497 -23.65 -8.95 -5.33
C ILE A 497 -22.88 -10.08 -6.03
N ALA A 498 -23.59 -10.90 -6.82
CA ALA A 498 -22.98 -11.97 -7.61
C ALA A 498 -21.96 -11.44 -8.64
N ARG A 499 -22.29 -10.30 -9.30
CA ARG A 499 -21.36 -9.61 -10.21
C ARG A 499 -20.09 -9.13 -9.51
N MET A 500 -20.21 -8.46 -8.36
CA MET A 500 -19.05 -8.04 -7.57
C MET A 500 -18.17 -9.22 -7.19
N ARG A 501 -18.76 -10.31 -6.70
CA ARG A 501 -18.03 -11.54 -6.34
C ARG A 501 -17.28 -12.12 -7.55
N LYS A 502 -17.95 -12.28 -8.69
CA LYS A 502 -17.32 -12.77 -9.93
C LYS A 502 -16.18 -11.86 -10.40
N THR A 503 -16.37 -10.55 -10.29
CA THR A 503 -15.33 -9.56 -10.66
C THR A 503 -14.10 -9.69 -9.78
N LEU A 504 -14.27 -9.88 -8.46
CA LEU A 504 -13.17 -10.13 -7.53
C LEU A 504 -12.44 -11.46 -7.81
N ASP A 505 -13.17 -12.54 -8.11
CA ASP A 505 -12.56 -13.81 -8.52
C ASP A 505 -11.72 -13.66 -9.78
N THR A 506 -12.23 -12.92 -10.77
CA THR A 506 -11.49 -12.62 -12.00
C THR A 506 -10.26 -11.77 -11.71
N ARG A 507 -10.37 -10.78 -10.81
CA ARG A 507 -9.27 -9.90 -10.39
C ARG A 507 -8.10 -10.67 -9.80
N ILE A 508 -8.36 -11.66 -8.94
CA ILE A 508 -7.31 -12.53 -8.40
C ILE A 508 -6.50 -13.19 -9.53
N SER A 509 -7.18 -13.68 -10.55
CA SER A 509 -6.53 -14.35 -11.69
C SER A 509 -5.72 -13.37 -12.55
N LEU A 510 -6.26 -12.17 -12.81
CA LEU A 510 -5.57 -11.13 -13.56
C LEU A 510 -4.30 -10.66 -12.85
N LEU A 511 -4.39 -10.43 -11.53
CA LEU A 511 -3.26 -9.94 -10.75
C LEU A 511 -2.20 -11.02 -10.53
N ARG A 512 -2.55 -12.31 -10.46
CA ARG A 512 -1.55 -13.40 -10.51
C ARG A 512 -0.75 -13.41 -11.81
N GLY A 513 -1.36 -13.04 -12.92
CA GLY A 513 -0.67 -12.89 -14.21
C GLY A 513 0.24 -11.66 -14.26
N LEU A 514 -0.09 -10.62 -13.50
CA LEU A 514 0.60 -9.33 -13.52
C LEU A 514 1.75 -9.23 -12.49
N LEU A 515 1.64 -9.92 -11.34
CA LEU A 515 2.58 -9.84 -10.22
C LEU A 515 3.49 -11.08 -10.16
N PRO A 516 4.70 -10.98 -9.57
CA PRO A 516 5.68 -12.07 -9.56
C PRO A 516 5.48 -13.07 -8.42
N PHE A 517 4.50 -12.88 -7.54
CA PHE A 517 4.28 -13.69 -6.34
C PHE A 517 3.27 -14.82 -6.59
N ASP A 518 3.27 -15.84 -5.75
CA ASP A 518 2.29 -16.95 -5.77
C ASP A 518 0.90 -16.48 -5.32
N ASP A 519 0.82 -15.40 -4.55
CA ASP A 519 -0.42 -14.72 -4.19
C ASP A 519 -0.32 -13.21 -4.48
N PRO A 520 -1.31 -12.61 -5.16
CA PRO A 520 -1.25 -11.20 -5.55
C PRO A 520 -1.22 -10.24 -4.35
N ASN A 521 -1.71 -10.64 -3.19
CA ASN A 521 -1.71 -9.77 -2.01
C ASN A 521 -0.31 -9.35 -1.56
N PHE A 522 0.75 -10.12 -1.84
CA PHE A 522 2.13 -9.67 -1.59
C PHE A 522 2.52 -8.42 -2.38
N GLY A 523 1.91 -8.20 -3.56
CA GLY A 523 2.14 -7.02 -4.39
C GLY A 523 1.06 -5.94 -4.25
N MET A 524 0.02 -6.18 -3.45
CA MET A 524 -1.10 -5.26 -3.25
C MET A 524 -1.17 -4.71 -1.81
N ASP A 525 -0.92 -5.55 -0.81
CA ASP A 525 -0.92 -5.17 0.60
C ASP A 525 0.46 -4.66 1.01
N GLU A 526 0.69 -3.34 0.98
CA GLU A 526 1.98 -2.78 1.43
C GLU A 526 2.25 -3.09 2.91
N GLY A 527 1.21 -3.33 3.70
CA GLY A 527 1.30 -3.63 5.13
C GLY A 527 1.54 -5.10 5.47
N TRP A 528 1.78 -5.99 4.49
CA TRP A 528 2.02 -7.41 4.76
C TRP A 528 3.30 -7.69 5.56
N CYS A 529 4.27 -6.80 5.47
CA CYS A 529 5.52 -6.86 6.23
C CYS A 529 5.88 -5.45 6.71
N VAL A 530 5.64 -5.15 7.98
CA VAL A 530 5.82 -3.83 8.58
C VAL A 530 6.40 -3.93 9.98
N PHE A 531 7.10 -2.89 10.42
CA PHE A 531 7.39 -2.77 11.85
C PHE A 531 6.12 -2.43 12.64
N HIS A 532 6.01 -3.03 13.81
CA HIS A 532 4.99 -2.71 14.79
C HIS A 532 5.60 -2.74 16.21
N PRO A 533 5.53 -1.63 16.95
CA PRO A 533 5.03 -0.32 16.50
C PRO A 533 5.86 0.26 15.33
N TYR A 534 5.19 1.07 14.48
CA TYR A 534 5.84 1.76 13.35
C TYR A 534 6.81 2.85 13.82
N ALA A 535 6.50 3.51 14.93
CA ALA A 535 7.33 4.54 15.53
C ALA A 535 7.44 4.35 17.04
N VAL A 536 8.63 4.59 17.58
CA VAL A 536 8.89 4.54 19.03
C VAL A 536 9.71 5.75 19.47
N GLU A 537 9.42 6.25 20.68
CA GLU A 537 10.22 7.27 21.37
C GLU A 537 11.04 6.60 22.48
N VAL A 538 12.36 6.83 22.49
CA VAL A 538 13.27 6.20 23.47
C VAL A 538 14.30 7.20 23.92
N LYS A 539 14.58 7.25 25.21
CA LYS A 539 15.69 8.06 25.77
C LYS A 539 17.05 7.35 25.59
N PRO A 540 18.16 8.10 25.51
CA PRO A 540 19.51 7.52 25.62
C PRO A 540 19.63 6.65 26.88
N GLY A 541 20.15 5.42 26.75
CA GLY A 541 20.19 4.41 27.80
C GLY A 541 18.88 3.65 28.04
N GLY A 542 17.80 4.02 27.36
CA GLY A 542 16.50 3.38 27.44
C GLY A 542 16.33 2.19 26.51
N SER A 543 15.16 1.55 26.60
CA SER A 543 14.77 0.43 25.74
C SER A 543 13.31 0.53 25.31
N ALA A 544 13.00 -0.07 24.16
CA ALA A 544 11.64 -0.25 23.64
C ALA A 544 11.49 -1.64 23.03
N GLN A 545 10.25 -2.12 22.90
CA GLN A 545 9.97 -3.30 22.09
C GLN A 545 9.67 -2.86 20.68
N ILE A 546 10.31 -3.52 19.70
CA ILE A 546 9.99 -3.39 18.29
C ILE A 546 9.81 -4.79 17.69
N GLY A 547 9.10 -4.89 16.60
CA GLY A 547 8.94 -6.17 15.93
C GLY A 547 8.60 -5.99 14.45
N VAL A 548 8.88 -7.01 13.66
CA VAL A 548 8.43 -7.08 12.27
C VAL A 548 7.22 -7.99 12.22
N ARG A 549 6.05 -7.42 11.95
CA ARG A 549 4.80 -8.12 11.74
C ARG A 549 4.73 -8.56 10.28
N ILE A 550 4.41 -9.82 10.06
CA ILE A 550 4.39 -10.45 8.75
C ILE A 550 3.05 -11.17 8.59
N THR A 551 2.36 -10.89 7.49
CA THR A 551 1.19 -11.66 7.05
C THR A 551 1.62 -12.61 5.94
N ASN A 552 1.47 -13.91 6.14
CA ASN A 552 1.70 -14.89 5.09
C ASN A 552 0.53 -14.93 4.11
N HIS A 553 0.63 -14.22 2.99
CA HIS A 553 -0.40 -14.26 1.95
C HIS A 553 -0.38 -15.52 1.09
N SER A 554 0.69 -16.32 1.15
CA SER A 554 0.79 -17.57 0.40
C SER A 554 -0.31 -18.57 0.79
N PRO A 555 -0.80 -19.38 -0.14
CA PRO A 555 -1.65 -20.53 0.17
C PRO A 555 -0.90 -21.69 0.83
N ARG A 556 0.41 -21.53 1.07
CA ARG A 556 1.29 -22.54 1.69
C ARG A 556 1.89 -22.02 2.98
N THR A 557 2.31 -22.93 3.87
CA THR A 557 3.16 -22.58 5.00
C THR A 557 4.48 -22.02 4.48
N GLN A 558 4.89 -20.85 4.96
CA GLN A 558 6.12 -20.18 4.58
C GLN A 558 7.02 -19.94 5.78
N THR A 559 8.32 -20.05 5.54
CA THR A 559 9.34 -19.67 6.51
C THR A 559 10.02 -18.38 6.03
N PHE A 560 9.77 -17.31 6.76
CA PHE A 560 10.36 -16.00 6.49
C PHE A 560 11.63 -15.81 7.32
N ARG A 561 12.68 -15.34 6.66
CA ARG A 561 13.90 -14.87 7.29
C ARG A 561 13.88 -13.35 7.33
N VAL A 562 14.07 -12.77 8.50
CA VAL A 562 14.11 -11.33 8.73
C VAL A 562 15.52 -10.94 9.17
N VAL A 563 16.07 -9.89 8.57
CA VAL A 563 17.36 -9.30 8.98
C VAL A 563 17.11 -7.83 9.28
N LEU A 564 17.36 -7.43 10.53
CA LEU A 564 17.20 -6.05 10.99
C LEU A 564 18.46 -5.24 10.61
N ASN A 565 18.26 -4.15 9.90
CA ASN A 565 19.31 -3.19 9.55
C ASN A 565 19.26 -2.05 10.57
N VAL A 566 19.98 -2.24 11.66
CA VAL A 566 20.06 -1.34 12.82
C VAL A 566 21.54 -1.09 13.18
N PRO A 567 21.88 -0.04 13.91
CA PRO A 567 23.24 0.13 14.40
C PRO A 567 23.68 -1.04 15.28
N ALA A 568 24.95 -1.42 15.20
CA ALA A 568 25.49 -2.55 15.94
C ALA A 568 25.27 -2.39 17.46
N GLY A 569 24.78 -3.44 18.11
CA GLY A 569 24.54 -3.46 19.54
C GLY A 569 23.22 -2.82 20.00
N TRP A 570 22.38 -2.34 19.09
CA TRP A 570 21.07 -1.79 19.44
C TRP A 570 19.99 -2.86 19.64
N VAL A 571 20.19 -4.06 19.12
CA VAL A 571 19.31 -5.23 19.32
C VAL A 571 20.12 -6.45 19.74
N GLU A 572 19.48 -7.40 20.43
CA GLU A 572 20.15 -8.63 20.88
C GLU A 572 20.47 -9.57 19.71
N ALA A 573 19.57 -9.64 18.74
CA ALA A 573 19.76 -10.44 17.53
C ALA A 573 19.27 -9.65 16.30
N GLU A 574 20.11 -9.62 15.27
CA GLU A 574 19.77 -8.96 14.01
C GLU A 574 19.05 -9.89 13.03
N LYS A 575 19.17 -11.20 13.22
CA LYS A 575 18.62 -12.22 12.30
C LYS A 575 17.60 -13.09 13.02
N HIS A 576 16.45 -13.21 12.40
CA HIS A 576 15.33 -13.97 12.93
C HIS A 576 14.71 -14.86 11.84
N THR A 577 13.95 -15.85 12.27
CA THR A 577 13.17 -16.71 11.37
C THR A 577 11.81 -16.96 12.01
N ILE A 578 10.76 -16.90 11.20
CA ILE A 578 9.38 -17.22 11.60
C ILE A 578 8.72 -18.09 10.54
N THR A 579 8.03 -19.15 10.98
CA THR A 579 7.25 -20.02 10.11
C THR A 579 5.77 -19.75 10.36
N LEU A 580 5.05 -19.39 9.31
CA LEU A 580 3.64 -19.03 9.35
C LEU A 580 2.81 -19.97 8.46
N SER A 581 1.72 -20.46 9.01
CA SER A 581 0.71 -21.20 8.23
C SER A 581 0.10 -20.32 7.14
N PRO A 582 -0.59 -20.89 6.14
CA PRO A 582 -1.30 -20.11 5.15
C PRO A 582 -2.21 -19.06 5.78
N ARG A 583 -2.15 -17.83 5.30
CA ARG A 583 -2.98 -16.70 5.74
C ARG A 583 -2.77 -16.26 7.20
N ALA A 584 -1.82 -16.86 7.91
CA ALA A 584 -1.51 -16.47 9.27
C ALA A 584 -0.67 -15.20 9.34
N GLU A 585 -0.85 -14.46 10.41
CA GLU A 585 -0.01 -13.32 10.81
C GLU A 585 0.84 -13.70 12.01
N GLY A 586 2.06 -13.17 12.09
CA GLY A 586 2.94 -13.33 13.21
C GLY A 586 3.94 -12.18 13.31
N ILE A 587 4.56 -12.04 14.47
CA ILE A 587 5.53 -10.99 14.76
C ILE A 587 6.88 -11.57 15.19
N VAL A 588 7.95 -11.04 14.64
CA VAL A 588 9.32 -11.24 15.11
C VAL A 588 9.67 -10.05 15.99
N ALA A 589 9.55 -10.25 17.31
CA ALA A 589 9.81 -9.20 18.30
C ALA A 589 11.26 -9.21 18.78
N THR A 590 11.81 -8.03 19.08
CA THR A 590 13.12 -7.86 19.71
C THR A 590 13.14 -6.62 20.60
N ALA A 591 13.99 -6.66 21.62
CA ALA A 591 14.26 -5.49 22.46
C ALA A 591 15.24 -4.57 21.76
N LEU A 592 14.82 -3.33 21.50
CA LEU A 592 15.68 -2.21 21.10
C LEU A 592 16.32 -1.61 22.37
N ARG A 593 17.64 -1.43 22.37
CA ARG A 593 18.41 -0.78 23.44
C ARG A 593 19.20 0.36 22.86
N VAL A 594 18.90 1.58 23.30
CA VAL A 594 19.60 2.79 22.85
C VAL A 594 20.79 3.04 23.78
N PRO A 595 22.04 3.09 23.27
CA PRO A 595 23.20 3.40 24.11
C PRO A 595 23.07 4.76 24.82
N SER A 596 23.58 4.87 26.04
CA SER A 596 23.46 6.11 26.87
C SER A 596 24.13 7.35 26.27
N GLY A 597 25.08 7.17 25.37
CA GLY A 597 25.77 8.28 24.67
C GLY A 597 25.14 8.62 23.31
N THR A 598 23.95 8.13 23.01
CA THR A 598 23.30 8.40 21.73
C THR A 598 22.74 9.82 21.71
N GLU A 599 23.13 10.60 20.69
CA GLU A 599 22.57 11.94 20.46
C GLU A 599 21.07 11.86 20.10
N PRO A 600 20.24 12.76 20.64
CA PRO A 600 18.84 12.89 20.27
C PRO A 600 18.65 13.09 18.76
N GLY A 601 17.53 12.63 18.25
CA GLY A 601 17.12 12.76 16.85
C GLY A 601 16.50 11.50 16.28
N LEU A 602 15.88 11.65 15.10
CA LEU A 602 15.22 10.56 14.39
C LEU A 602 16.25 9.59 13.80
N ARG A 603 15.97 8.31 13.93
CA ARG A 603 16.65 7.21 13.23
C ARG A 603 15.63 6.39 12.48
N VAL A 604 15.94 5.97 11.28
CA VAL A 604 15.08 5.08 10.49
C VAL A 604 15.77 3.73 10.38
N PHE A 605 15.17 2.73 10.98
CA PHE A 605 15.63 1.35 10.89
C PHE A 605 14.87 0.62 9.79
N THR A 606 15.48 -0.40 9.22
CA THR A 606 14.81 -1.21 8.21
C THR A 606 14.98 -2.70 8.49
N ALA A 607 14.16 -3.50 7.81
CA ALA A 607 14.29 -4.94 7.79
C ALA A 607 14.31 -5.46 6.36
N ASP A 608 15.25 -6.37 6.10
CA ASP A 608 15.22 -7.26 4.95
C ASP A 608 14.28 -8.42 5.26
N ILE A 609 13.57 -8.90 4.25
CA ILE A 609 12.75 -10.11 4.36
C ILE A 609 12.99 -11.02 3.18
N SER A 610 13.16 -12.33 3.42
CA SER A 610 13.34 -13.32 2.37
C SER A 610 12.60 -14.61 2.66
N TRP A 611 12.07 -15.23 1.62
CA TRP A 611 11.44 -16.55 1.60
C TRP A 611 11.52 -17.13 0.19
N GLU A 612 11.68 -18.42 0.06
CA GLU A 612 11.88 -19.08 -1.25
C GLU A 612 12.88 -18.30 -2.13
N ASP A 613 12.47 -17.88 -3.31
CA ASP A 613 13.29 -17.13 -4.27
C ASP A 613 13.20 -15.61 -4.09
N HIS A 614 12.40 -15.14 -3.13
CA HIS A 614 12.21 -13.74 -2.86
C HIS A 614 13.21 -13.23 -1.82
N ASP A 615 13.93 -12.17 -2.16
CA ASP A 615 14.85 -11.46 -1.26
C ASP A 615 14.62 -9.95 -1.39
N LEU A 616 13.90 -9.39 -0.44
CA LEU A 616 13.49 -7.99 -0.44
C LEU A 616 14.32 -7.23 0.58
N LYS A 617 15.23 -6.40 0.09
CA LYS A 617 16.16 -5.63 0.92
C LYS A 617 15.53 -4.33 1.39
N ARG A 618 15.81 -3.97 2.66
CA ARG A 618 15.29 -2.76 3.30
C ARG A 618 13.80 -2.54 3.08
N TRP A 619 13.06 -3.62 3.15
CA TRP A 619 11.65 -3.65 2.76
C TRP A 619 10.75 -2.91 3.73
N ALA A 620 10.79 -3.27 5.01
CA ALA A 620 10.05 -2.59 6.08
C ALA A 620 10.90 -1.50 6.73
N GLU A 621 10.26 -0.48 7.30
CA GLU A 621 10.91 0.58 8.06
C GLU A 621 10.24 0.83 9.41
N CYS A 622 11.03 1.36 10.37
CA CYS A 622 10.60 1.81 11.69
C CYS A 622 11.25 3.17 12.00
N MET A 623 10.49 4.08 12.57
CA MET A 623 10.98 5.38 13.05
C MET A 623 11.32 5.26 14.53
N VAL A 624 12.59 5.49 14.88
CA VAL A 624 13.05 5.51 16.27
C VAL A 624 13.47 6.94 16.60
N ASP A 625 12.65 7.62 17.40
CA ASP A 625 12.93 8.98 17.85
C ASP A 625 13.67 8.93 19.20
N VAL A 626 14.95 9.24 19.18
CA VAL A 626 15.75 9.36 20.40
C VAL A 626 15.47 10.73 21.01
N ILE A 627 14.61 10.74 22.03
CA ILE A 627 14.19 11.98 22.70
C ILE A 627 15.17 12.35 23.83
N PRO A 628 15.32 13.67 24.18
CA PRO A 628 16.22 14.14 25.25
C PRO A 628 15.97 13.54 26.63
#